data_ba80541a64e3b9f73d1be65c1d0b00ca
#
_entry.id   ba80541a64e3b9f73d1be65c1d0b00ca
#
_cell.length_a   1.000
_cell.length_b   1.000
_cell.length_c   1.000
_cell.angle_alpha   90.00
_cell.angle_beta   90.00
_cell.angle_gamma   90.00
#
_symmetry.space_group_name_H-M   'P 1'
#
loop_
_entity.id
_entity.type
_entity.pdbx_description
1 polymer ?
#
loop_
_entity_poly.entity_id
_entity_poly.type
_entity_poly.pdbx_seq_one_letter_code
_entity_poly.pdbx_strand_id
1 'polypeptide(L)'
;MTPTVDDPIPDLVRGLRSTTADVRSRAARSLGRLGPQARDAMPLLARALDDAEAAVRESAAQALGQMGPAALPHLLAMLKHPDKYVRRNAVWAVGKLGEAGRAALPALCQALRDADPRVASGAAQSLGGLGEAGAAAVPDLTEAMRGTNIVVCRLASKALSQVGRPALPTLLAHLEHRDPFIRGEAALALGWMGAPAASAVPGLIECLGSGPPAKPGVAAKPGPPTAEEACRLYAAQSLGRIGPPAAAALPALRLTLRDPSEALRQAAEQAVRMIETPARQSNP
;
A
#
# COMPACT_ATOMS: atom_id res chain seq x y z
N MET A 1 -48.15 -7.22 24.76
CA MET A 1 -47.19 -6.13 24.84
C MET A 1 -45.82 -6.75 24.66
N THR A 2 -45.28 -6.69 23.46
CA THR A 2 -43.87 -7.09 23.20
C THR A 2 -42.98 -6.08 23.90
N PRO A 3 -41.96 -6.50 24.68
CA PRO A 3 -41.01 -5.57 25.24
C PRO A 3 -40.32 -4.85 24.09
N THR A 4 -40.41 -3.51 24.07
CA THR A 4 -39.56 -2.68 23.21
C THR A 4 -38.14 -2.97 23.62
N VAL A 5 -37.36 -3.59 22.72
CA VAL A 5 -35.90 -3.69 22.90
C VAL A 5 -35.42 -2.26 23.01
N ASP A 6 -34.93 -1.87 24.20
CA ASP A 6 -34.36 -0.55 24.41
C ASP A 6 -33.29 -0.33 23.36
N ASP A 7 -33.44 0.72 22.53
CA ASP A 7 -32.48 1.10 21.53
C ASP A 7 -31.15 1.46 22.24
N PRO A 8 -30.06 0.71 22.06
CA PRO A 8 -28.83 0.95 22.78
C PRO A 8 -28.09 2.22 22.33
N ILE A 9 -28.51 2.82 21.20
CA ILE A 9 -27.81 3.96 20.58
C ILE A 9 -27.71 5.18 21.49
N PRO A 10 -28.81 5.62 22.19
CA PRO A 10 -28.74 6.78 23.09
C PRO A 10 -27.72 6.62 24.22
N ASP A 11 -27.62 5.42 24.81
CA ASP A 11 -26.67 5.15 25.88
C ASP A 11 -25.21 5.08 25.35
N LEU A 12 -25.00 4.52 24.17
CA LEU A 12 -23.71 4.51 23.51
C LEU A 12 -23.26 5.92 23.13
N VAL A 13 -24.17 6.76 22.65
CA VAL A 13 -23.91 8.18 22.36
C VAL A 13 -23.51 8.93 23.63
N ARG A 14 -24.18 8.66 24.76
CA ARG A 14 -23.79 9.18 26.06
C ARG A 14 -22.40 8.67 26.47
N GLY A 15 -22.13 7.39 26.23
CA GLY A 15 -20.85 6.73 26.47
C GLY A 15 -19.67 7.41 25.74
N LEU A 16 -19.88 7.92 24.52
CA LEU A 16 -18.85 8.69 23.79
C LEU A 16 -18.42 10.00 24.50
N ARG A 17 -19.23 10.51 25.41
CA ARG A 17 -18.97 11.74 26.19
C ARG A 17 -18.46 11.45 27.60
N SER A 18 -18.19 10.19 27.94
CA SER A 18 -17.70 9.78 29.26
C SER A 18 -16.32 10.39 29.55
N THR A 19 -16.05 10.70 30.81
CA THR A 19 -14.72 11.10 31.27
C THR A 19 -13.72 9.96 31.18
N THR A 20 -14.19 8.70 31.22
CA THR A 20 -13.35 7.49 31.18
C THR A 20 -13.10 7.06 29.73
N ALA A 21 -11.83 7.05 29.32
CA ALA A 21 -11.42 6.70 27.96
C ALA A 21 -11.87 5.28 27.52
N ASP A 22 -11.85 4.32 28.45
CA ASP A 22 -12.29 2.93 28.16
C ASP A 22 -13.78 2.88 27.83
N VAL A 23 -14.61 3.69 28.51
CA VAL A 23 -16.05 3.82 28.18
C VAL A 23 -16.23 4.44 26.79
N ARG A 24 -15.51 5.53 26.48
CA ARG A 24 -15.57 6.15 25.15
C ARG A 24 -15.16 5.18 24.05
N SER A 25 -14.06 4.45 24.24
CA SER A 25 -13.53 3.49 23.29
C SER A 25 -14.53 2.32 23.05
N ARG A 26 -15.13 1.78 24.14
CA ARG A 26 -16.15 0.73 24.02
C ARG A 26 -17.42 1.22 23.33
N ALA A 27 -17.88 2.44 23.65
CA ALA A 27 -19.02 3.05 23.01
C ALA A 27 -18.80 3.23 21.49
N ALA A 28 -17.62 3.74 21.10
CA ALA A 28 -17.25 3.87 19.70
C ALA A 28 -17.29 2.52 18.96
N ARG A 29 -16.66 1.47 19.52
CA ARG A 29 -16.68 0.13 18.93
C ARG A 29 -18.07 -0.45 18.80
N SER A 30 -18.93 -0.25 19.80
CA SER A 30 -20.32 -0.76 19.78
C SER A 30 -21.14 -0.05 18.72
N LEU A 31 -21.01 1.28 18.57
CA LEU A 31 -21.66 2.04 17.50
C LEU A 31 -21.17 1.58 16.12
N GLY A 32 -19.88 1.30 15.96
CA GLY A 32 -19.35 0.74 14.73
C GLY A 32 -19.97 -0.60 14.35
N ARG A 33 -20.17 -1.51 15.33
CA ARG A 33 -20.83 -2.80 15.12
C ARG A 33 -22.29 -2.67 14.71
N LEU A 34 -22.99 -1.63 15.18
CA LEU A 34 -24.34 -1.31 14.74
C LEU A 34 -24.36 -0.77 13.30
N GLY A 35 -23.23 -0.32 12.80
CA GLY A 35 -23.07 0.12 11.42
C GLY A 35 -24.04 1.24 11.05
N PRO A 36 -24.71 1.17 9.88
CA PRO A 36 -25.61 2.20 9.39
C PRO A 36 -26.77 2.56 10.32
N GLN A 37 -27.16 1.67 11.26
CA GLN A 37 -28.24 1.95 12.22
C GLN A 37 -27.86 3.08 13.18
N ALA A 38 -26.56 3.23 13.48
CA ALA A 38 -26.04 4.27 14.36
C ALA A 38 -25.55 5.52 13.61
N ARG A 39 -26.02 5.77 12.37
CA ARG A 39 -25.57 6.89 11.52
C ARG A 39 -25.62 8.26 12.21
N ASP A 40 -26.57 8.50 13.09
CA ASP A 40 -26.74 9.77 13.79
C ASP A 40 -25.61 10.04 14.82
N ALA A 41 -24.85 9.00 15.17
CA ALA A 41 -23.66 9.11 15.99
C ALA A 41 -22.38 9.49 15.21
N MET A 42 -22.39 9.49 13.85
CA MET A 42 -21.22 9.77 13.02
C MET A 42 -20.53 11.11 13.34
N PRO A 43 -21.25 12.24 13.57
CA PRO A 43 -20.60 13.49 13.94
C PRO A 43 -19.80 13.40 15.24
N LEU A 44 -20.31 12.64 16.22
CA LEU A 44 -19.61 12.44 17.49
C LEU A 44 -18.43 11.50 17.36
N LEU A 45 -18.54 10.45 16.56
CA LEU A 45 -17.42 9.58 16.22
C LEU A 45 -16.34 10.32 15.43
N ALA A 46 -16.71 11.23 14.52
CA ALA A 46 -15.75 12.07 13.82
C ALA A 46 -14.98 12.99 14.81
N ARG A 47 -15.65 13.56 15.78
CA ARG A 47 -15.00 14.33 16.86
C ARG A 47 -14.09 13.44 17.74
N ALA A 48 -14.46 12.19 17.97
CA ALA A 48 -13.66 11.23 18.73
C ALA A 48 -12.36 10.81 18.01
N LEU A 49 -12.17 11.15 16.74
CA LEU A 49 -10.87 11.03 16.04
C LEU A 49 -9.82 11.99 16.63
N ASP A 50 -10.24 13.05 17.32
CA ASP A 50 -9.39 14.02 18.02
C ASP A 50 -9.34 13.79 19.54
N ASP A 51 -9.73 12.63 20.02
CA ASP A 51 -9.67 12.29 21.44
C ASP A 51 -8.21 12.26 21.94
N ALA A 52 -7.99 12.69 23.19
CA ALA A 52 -6.68 12.64 23.82
C ALA A 52 -6.09 11.23 23.82
N GLU A 53 -6.95 10.22 24.01
CA GLU A 53 -6.54 8.82 24.12
C GLU A 53 -6.50 8.09 22.77
N ALA A 54 -5.35 7.47 22.45
CA ALA A 54 -5.14 6.76 21.20
C ALA A 54 -6.18 5.65 20.97
N ALA A 55 -6.52 4.89 22.00
CA ALA A 55 -7.49 3.82 21.93
C ALA A 55 -8.90 4.30 21.53
N VAL A 56 -9.28 5.51 21.91
CA VAL A 56 -10.55 6.12 21.52
C VAL A 56 -10.50 6.55 20.07
N ARG A 57 -9.40 7.23 19.65
CA ARG A 57 -9.20 7.64 18.24
C ARG A 57 -9.28 6.46 17.28
N GLU A 58 -8.58 5.35 17.61
CA GLU A 58 -8.57 4.13 16.80
C GLU A 58 -9.96 3.47 16.73
N SER A 59 -10.65 3.40 17.88
CA SER A 59 -12.00 2.84 17.94
C SER A 59 -13.00 3.68 17.12
N ALA A 60 -12.90 5.00 17.16
CA ALA A 60 -13.72 5.91 16.38
C ALA A 60 -13.46 5.76 14.87
N ALA A 61 -12.18 5.67 14.48
CA ALA A 61 -11.80 5.46 13.08
C ALA A 61 -12.34 4.12 12.54
N GLN A 62 -12.23 3.06 13.35
CA GLN A 62 -12.77 1.75 13.00
C GLN A 62 -14.31 1.79 12.86
N ALA A 63 -14.99 2.47 13.80
CA ALA A 63 -16.43 2.62 13.77
C ALA A 63 -16.90 3.34 12.50
N LEU A 64 -16.30 4.47 12.16
CA LEU A 64 -16.63 5.22 10.95
C LEU A 64 -16.39 4.40 9.67
N GLY A 65 -15.30 3.61 9.62
CA GLY A 65 -15.07 2.68 8.51
C GLY A 65 -16.15 1.60 8.40
N GLN A 66 -16.66 1.09 9.53
CA GLN A 66 -17.73 0.08 9.56
C GLN A 66 -19.11 0.66 9.21
N MET A 67 -19.33 1.95 9.45
CA MET A 67 -20.59 2.65 9.11
C MET A 67 -20.77 2.88 7.61
N GLY A 68 -19.70 2.66 6.82
CA GLY A 68 -19.77 2.70 5.38
C GLY A 68 -19.76 4.12 4.78
N PRO A 69 -20.26 4.27 3.53
CA PRO A 69 -20.11 5.50 2.74
C PRO A 69 -20.69 6.76 3.39
N ALA A 70 -21.71 6.62 4.23
CA ALA A 70 -22.33 7.75 4.92
C ALA A 70 -21.35 8.50 5.85
N ALA A 71 -20.26 7.85 6.29
CA ALA A 71 -19.22 8.49 7.10
C ALA A 71 -18.29 9.39 6.28
N LEU A 72 -18.29 9.28 4.95
CA LEU A 72 -17.30 9.92 4.08
C LEU A 72 -17.26 11.46 4.22
N PRO A 73 -18.37 12.21 4.26
CA PRO A 73 -18.32 13.67 4.46
C PRO A 73 -17.57 14.07 5.75
N HIS A 74 -17.79 13.34 6.83
CA HIS A 74 -17.10 13.58 8.11
C HIS A 74 -15.61 13.25 8.03
N LEU A 75 -15.26 12.14 7.39
CA LEU A 75 -13.86 11.75 7.18
C LEU A 75 -13.10 12.73 6.30
N LEU A 76 -13.72 13.23 5.21
CA LEU A 76 -13.11 14.25 4.34
C LEU A 76 -12.81 15.55 5.09
N ALA A 77 -13.67 15.97 6.03
CA ALA A 77 -13.38 17.11 6.88
C ALA A 77 -12.17 16.84 7.79
N MET A 78 -12.07 15.64 8.36
CA MET A 78 -10.98 15.24 9.26
C MET A 78 -9.64 15.05 8.53
N LEU A 79 -9.63 14.77 7.24
CA LEU A 79 -8.40 14.74 6.42
C LEU A 79 -7.69 16.11 6.35
N LYS A 80 -8.41 17.21 6.63
CA LYS A 80 -7.88 18.58 6.65
C LYS A 80 -7.56 19.09 8.06
N HIS A 81 -7.67 18.24 9.07
CA HIS A 81 -7.47 18.63 10.45
C HIS A 81 -6.01 19.07 10.73
N PRO A 82 -5.75 20.09 11.56
CA PRO A 82 -4.38 20.53 11.87
C PRO A 82 -3.55 19.42 12.55
N ASP A 83 -4.16 18.61 13.41
CA ASP A 83 -3.48 17.50 14.07
C ASP A 83 -3.26 16.31 13.13
N LYS A 84 -2.00 15.91 12.99
CA LYS A 84 -1.59 14.77 12.14
C LYS A 84 -2.18 13.43 12.59
N TYR A 85 -2.43 13.24 13.89
CA TYR A 85 -3.03 11.99 14.38
C TYR A 85 -4.48 11.86 13.92
N VAL A 86 -5.22 12.96 13.89
CA VAL A 86 -6.58 13.01 13.35
C VAL A 86 -6.57 12.69 11.85
N ARG A 87 -5.70 13.37 11.06
CA ARG A 87 -5.56 13.11 9.62
C ARG A 87 -5.20 11.64 9.35
N ARG A 88 -4.24 11.09 10.10
CA ARG A 88 -3.84 9.67 9.97
C ARG A 88 -5.01 8.71 10.20
N ASN A 89 -5.79 8.94 11.25
CA ASN A 89 -6.93 8.10 11.58
C ASN A 89 -8.05 8.25 10.54
N ALA A 90 -8.26 9.46 10.01
CA ALA A 90 -9.21 9.71 8.94
C ALA A 90 -8.80 9.00 7.63
N VAL A 91 -7.51 9.07 7.23
CA VAL A 91 -6.99 8.33 6.08
C VAL A 91 -7.23 6.83 6.25
N TRP A 92 -6.91 6.28 7.43
CA TRP A 92 -7.11 4.85 7.71
C TRP A 92 -8.60 4.45 7.63
N ALA A 93 -9.49 5.27 8.20
CA ALA A 93 -10.93 5.03 8.14
C ALA A 93 -11.48 5.07 6.70
N VAL A 94 -11.01 6.02 5.88
CA VAL A 94 -11.34 6.07 4.43
C VAL A 94 -10.88 4.80 3.72
N GLY A 95 -9.67 4.32 4.01
CA GLY A 95 -9.16 3.06 3.45
C GLY A 95 -10.03 1.83 3.80
N LYS A 96 -10.70 1.84 4.97
CA LYS A 96 -11.62 0.77 5.37
C LYS A 96 -12.96 0.78 4.61
N LEU A 97 -13.31 1.89 3.96
CA LEU A 97 -14.51 1.97 3.12
C LEU A 97 -14.35 1.17 1.81
N GLY A 98 -13.14 0.76 1.45
CA GLY A 98 -12.87 0.07 0.19
C GLY A 98 -13.38 0.87 -1.02
N GLU A 99 -14.07 0.24 -1.95
CA GLU A 99 -14.57 0.90 -3.17
C GLU A 99 -15.49 2.10 -2.87
N ALA A 100 -16.25 2.04 -1.77
CA ALA A 100 -17.09 3.15 -1.34
C ALA A 100 -16.27 4.41 -1.00
N GLY A 101 -14.99 4.26 -0.68
CA GLY A 101 -14.03 5.36 -0.46
C GLY A 101 -13.58 6.05 -1.75
N ARG A 102 -13.98 5.60 -2.95
CA ARG A 102 -13.57 6.19 -4.23
C ARG A 102 -13.83 7.69 -4.32
N ALA A 103 -14.91 8.18 -3.73
CA ALA A 103 -15.20 9.62 -3.71
C ALA A 103 -14.19 10.44 -2.90
N ALA A 104 -13.37 9.81 -2.03
CA ALA A 104 -12.25 10.46 -1.34
C ALA A 104 -10.97 10.53 -2.16
N LEU A 105 -10.93 9.99 -3.38
CA LEU A 105 -9.73 9.88 -4.21
C LEU A 105 -8.97 11.22 -4.32
N PRO A 106 -9.59 12.38 -4.62
CA PRO A 106 -8.88 13.65 -4.67
C PRO A 106 -8.24 14.05 -3.33
N ALA A 107 -8.94 13.79 -2.22
CA ALA A 107 -8.43 14.10 -0.89
C ALA A 107 -7.30 13.17 -0.46
N LEU A 108 -7.35 11.90 -0.85
CA LEU A 108 -6.27 10.93 -0.64
C LEU A 108 -5.03 11.28 -1.48
N CYS A 109 -5.21 11.73 -2.74
CA CYS A 109 -4.10 12.25 -3.56
C CYS A 109 -3.44 13.47 -2.90
N GLN A 110 -4.22 14.37 -2.31
CA GLN A 110 -3.66 15.47 -1.52
C GLN A 110 -2.91 14.96 -0.29
N ALA A 111 -3.44 13.96 0.42
CA ALA A 111 -2.82 13.38 1.61
C ALA A 111 -1.50 12.62 1.31
N LEU A 112 -1.22 12.22 0.07
CA LEU A 112 0.10 11.71 -0.33
C LEU A 112 1.23 12.73 -0.12
N ARG A 113 0.89 14.04 -0.15
CA ARG A 113 1.83 15.15 0.06
C ARG A 113 1.82 15.68 1.48
N ASP A 114 1.21 14.96 2.43
CA ASP A 114 1.17 15.37 3.83
C ASP A 114 2.58 15.44 4.43
N ALA A 115 2.81 16.46 5.25
CA ALA A 115 4.07 16.65 5.95
C ALA A 115 4.41 15.50 6.92
N ASP A 116 3.40 14.80 7.44
CA ASP A 116 3.62 13.59 8.26
C ASP A 116 3.68 12.36 7.36
N PRO A 117 4.82 11.64 7.33
CA PRO A 117 4.99 10.46 6.47
C PRO A 117 3.99 9.32 6.76
N ARG A 118 3.42 9.26 7.95
CA ARG A 118 2.43 8.23 8.32
C ARG A 118 1.08 8.52 7.68
N VAL A 119 0.73 9.81 7.51
CA VAL A 119 -0.47 10.21 6.76
C VAL A 119 -0.27 9.89 5.28
N ALA A 120 0.86 10.31 4.69
CA ALA A 120 1.19 10.02 3.30
C ALA A 120 1.22 8.52 3.00
N SER A 121 1.84 7.74 3.89
CA SER A 121 1.88 6.27 3.79
C SER A 121 0.48 5.64 3.85
N GLY A 122 -0.35 6.11 4.76
CA GLY A 122 -1.74 5.67 4.87
C GLY A 122 -2.56 6.01 3.61
N ALA A 123 -2.34 7.20 3.04
CA ALA A 123 -2.97 7.61 1.78
C ALA A 123 -2.59 6.69 0.62
N ALA A 124 -1.29 6.35 0.49
CA ALA A 124 -0.83 5.40 -0.52
C ALA A 124 -1.51 4.02 -0.36
N GLN A 125 -1.58 3.50 0.87
CA GLN A 125 -2.25 2.23 1.15
C GLN A 125 -3.75 2.28 0.81
N SER A 126 -4.44 3.37 1.17
CA SER A 126 -5.87 3.54 0.90
C SER A 126 -6.15 3.62 -0.61
N LEU A 127 -5.31 4.34 -1.35
CA LEU A 127 -5.39 4.44 -2.81
C LEU A 127 -5.15 3.09 -3.49
N GLY A 128 -4.15 2.34 -3.03
CA GLY A 128 -3.89 0.98 -3.52
C GLY A 128 -5.07 0.04 -3.26
N GLY A 129 -5.70 0.15 -2.09
CA GLY A 129 -6.89 -0.63 -1.72
C GLY A 129 -8.12 -0.39 -2.61
N LEU A 130 -8.15 0.71 -3.39
CA LEU A 130 -9.18 0.96 -4.39
C LEU A 130 -8.99 0.11 -5.67
N GLY A 131 -7.84 -0.54 -5.85
CA GLY A 131 -7.57 -1.31 -7.07
C GLY A 131 -7.69 -0.44 -8.33
N GLU A 132 -8.25 -0.96 -9.40
CA GLU A 132 -8.44 -0.23 -10.66
C GLU A 132 -9.28 1.05 -10.53
N ALA A 133 -10.18 1.11 -9.53
CA ALA A 133 -10.94 2.33 -9.25
C ALA A 133 -10.04 3.50 -8.83
N GLY A 134 -8.82 3.22 -8.36
CA GLY A 134 -7.77 4.19 -8.04
C GLY A 134 -6.94 4.66 -9.24
N ALA A 135 -7.28 4.30 -10.48
CA ALA A 135 -6.50 4.62 -11.69
C ALA A 135 -6.15 6.12 -11.82
N ALA A 136 -7.07 7.01 -11.44
CA ALA A 136 -6.83 8.44 -11.50
C ALA A 136 -5.74 8.92 -10.52
N ALA A 137 -5.35 8.11 -9.52
CA ALA A 137 -4.27 8.42 -8.59
C ALA A 137 -2.88 7.99 -9.10
N VAL A 138 -2.78 7.32 -10.24
CA VAL A 138 -1.49 6.85 -10.80
C VAL A 138 -0.45 7.97 -10.88
N PRO A 139 -0.74 9.18 -11.38
CA PRO A 139 0.23 10.27 -11.42
C PRO A 139 0.74 10.67 -10.01
N ASP A 140 -0.17 10.82 -9.04
CA ASP A 140 0.17 11.23 -7.67
C ASP A 140 0.96 10.12 -6.93
N LEU A 141 0.58 8.86 -7.11
CA LEU A 141 1.32 7.70 -6.59
C LEU A 141 2.72 7.59 -7.20
N THR A 142 2.85 7.89 -8.49
CA THR A 142 4.14 7.92 -9.19
C THR A 142 5.05 9.00 -8.62
N GLU A 143 4.52 10.18 -8.36
CA GLU A 143 5.27 11.26 -7.72
C GLU A 143 5.69 10.88 -6.29
N ALA A 144 4.79 10.26 -5.52
CA ALA A 144 5.09 9.77 -4.18
C ALA A 144 6.16 8.66 -4.18
N MET A 145 6.18 7.78 -5.20
CA MET A 145 7.22 6.75 -5.39
C MET A 145 8.60 7.37 -5.63
N ARG A 146 8.68 8.56 -6.22
CA ARG A 146 9.91 9.31 -6.51
C ARG A 146 10.35 10.23 -5.38
N GLY A 147 9.63 10.26 -4.28
CA GLY A 147 9.89 11.10 -3.12
C GLY A 147 11.17 10.70 -2.37
N THR A 148 11.44 11.40 -1.28
CA THR A 148 12.63 11.18 -0.44
C THR A 148 12.41 10.24 0.74
N ASN A 149 11.15 10.02 1.13
CA ASN A 149 10.83 9.13 2.23
C ASN A 149 10.65 7.70 1.73
N ILE A 150 11.59 6.83 2.04
CA ILE A 150 11.64 5.44 1.55
C ILE A 150 10.39 4.62 1.90
N VAL A 151 9.75 4.89 3.05
CA VAL A 151 8.53 4.19 3.46
C VAL A 151 7.36 4.60 2.57
N VAL A 152 7.22 5.91 2.29
CA VAL A 152 6.18 6.43 1.39
C VAL A 152 6.42 5.91 -0.02
N CYS A 153 7.67 5.97 -0.52
CA CYS A 153 8.05 5.45 -1.84
C CYS A 153 7.63 3.98 -2.00
N ARG A 154 7.99 3.14 -1.04
CA ARG A 154 7.67 1.71 -1.06
C ARG A 154 6.17 1.43 -1.04
N LEU A 155 5.41 2.19 -0.25
CA LEU A 155 3.96 2.03 -0.17
C LEU A 155 3.26 2.57 -1.43
N ALA A 156 3.79 3.63 -2.04
CA ALA A 156 3.32 4.12 -3.33
C ALA A 156 3.58 3.10 -4.45
N SER A 157 4.77 2.48 -4.49
CA SER A 157 5.10 1.39 -5.42
C SER A 157 4.14 0.20 -5.26
N LYS A 158 3.85 -0.17 -4.00
CA LYS A 158 2.86 -1.22 -3.72
C LYS A 158 1.45 -0.82 -4.16
N ALA A 159 1.04 0.43 -3.90
CA ALA A 159 -0.24 0.94 -4.34
C ALA A 159 -0.38 0.91 -5.87
N LEU A 160 0.65 1.33 -6.61
CA LEU A 160 0.69 1.23 -8.09
C LEU A 160 0.50 -0.21 -8.56
N SER A 161 1.14 -1.19 -7.89
CA SER A 161 0.94 -2.60 -8.22
C SER A 161 -0.50 -3.07 -7.98
N GLN A 162 -1.15 -2.56 -6.94
CA GLN A 162 -2.54 -2.90 -6.60
C GLN A 162 -3.57 -2.21 -7.52
N VAL A 163 -3.27 -0.97 -7.98
CA VAL A 163 -4.05 -0.33 -9.05
C VAL A 163 -4.01 -1.16 -10.34
N GLY A 164 -2.92 -1.88 -10.56
CA GLY A 164 -2.84 -2.89 -11.60
C GLY A 164 -2.63 -2.31 -13.01
N ARG A 165 -3.38 -2.81 -14.00
CA ARG A 165 -3.19 -2.47 -15.41
C ARG A 165 -3.08 -0.98 -15.73
N PRO A 166 -3.85 -0.08 -15.12
CA PRO A 166 -3.71 1.36 -15.37
C PRO A 166 -2.33 1.93 -15.02
N ALA A 167 -1.61 1.35 -14.05
CA ALA A 167 -0.27 1.78 -13.66
C ALA A 167 0.85 1.19 -14.53
N LEU A 168 0.56 0.13 -15.29
CA LEU A 168 1.58 -0.63 -16.05
C LEU A 168 2.40 0.24 -17.01
N PRO A 169 1.81 1.12 -17.85
CA PRO A 169 2.60 1.96 -18.77
C PRO A 169 3.60 2.86 -18.03
N THR A 170 3.16 3.45 -16.91
CA THR A 170 4.00 4.32 -16.09
C THR A 170 5.15 3.54 -15.45
N LEU A 171 4.88 2.34 -14.92
CA LEU A 171 5.90 1.49 -14.30
C LEU A 171 6.93 1.00 -15.33
N LEU A 172 6.49 0.66 -16.56
CA LEU A 172 7.39 0.30 -17.66
C LEU A 172 8.34 1.45 -18.00
N ALA A 173 7.84 2.67 -18.15
CA ALA A 173 8.67 3.84 -18.40
C ALA A 173 9.68 4.11 -17.27
N HIS A 174 9.35 3.76 -16.03
CA HIS A 174 10.25 3.94 -14.89
C HIS A 174 11.34 2.87 -14.78
N LEU A 175 11.25 1.74 -15.48
CA LEU A 175 12.38 0.80 -15.61
C LEU A 175 13.58 1.42 -16.36
N GLU A 176 13.32 2.42 -17.21
CA GLU A 176 14.35 3.14 -17.99
C GLU A 176 14.84 4.42 -17.29
N HIS A 177 14.38 4.69 -16.06
CA HIS A 177 14.74 5.91 -15.35
C HIS A 177 16.23 5.92 -14.99
N ARG A 178 16.87 7.10 -15.08
CA ARG A 178 18.31 7.28 -14.77
C ARG A 178 18.69 6.91 -13.33
N ASP A 179 17.78 7.14 -12.38
CA ASP A 179 17.98 6.84 -10.96
C ASP A 179 17.70 5.35 -10.70
N PRO A 180 18.70 4.57 -10.25
CA PRO A 180 18.54 3.14 -9.98
C PRO A 180 17.54 2.85 -8.84
N PHE A 181 17.34 3.78 -7.89
CA PHE A 181 16.32 3.63 -6.86
C PHE A 181 14.94 3.58 -7.49
N ILE A 182 14.65 4.49 -8.43
CA ILE A 182 13.35 4.54 -9.11
C ILE A 182 13.15 3.31 -10.00
N ARG A 183 14.20 2.86 -10.72
CA ARG A 183 14.13 1.59 -11.47
C ARG A 183 13.82 0.42 -10.56
N GLY A 184 14.46 0.34 -9.39
CA GLY A 184 14.24 -0.71 -8.41
C GLY A 184 12.80 -0.72 -7.86
N GLU A 185 12.26 0.44 -7.52
CA GLU A 185 10.88 0.56 -7.05
C GLU A 185 9.86 0.17 -8.14
N ALA A 186 10.10 0.56 -9.40
CA ALA A 186 9.28 0.15 -10.53
C ALA A 186 9.36 -1.37 -10.76
N ALA A 187 10.58 -1.94 -10.74
CA ALA A 187 10.78 -3.38 -10.85
C ALA A 187 10.00 -4.13 -9.75
N LEU A 188 10.09 -3.65 -8.51
CA LEU A 188 9.40 -4.26 -7.37
C LEU A 188 7.87 -4.22 -7.53
N ALA A 189 7.32 -3.07 -7.97
CA ALA A 189 5.89 -2.91 -8.22
C ALA A 189 5.40 -3.87 -9.31
N LEU A 190 6.15 -4.00 -10.41
CA LEU A 190 5.86 -4.93 -11.50
C LEU A 190 5.90 -6.39 -11.04
N GLY A 191 6.87 -6.74 -10.17
CA GLY A 191 6.92 -8.05 -9.56
C GLY A 191 5.73 -8.37 -8.66
N TRP A 192 5.18 -7.38 -7.94
CA TRP A 192 3.96 -7.57 -7.16
C TRP A 192 2.70 -7.73 -8.02
N MET A 193 2.70 -7.19 -9.24
CA MET A 193 1.63 -7.45 -10.21
C MET A 193 1.66 -8.90 -10.73
N GLY A 194 2.83 -9.54 -10.74
CA GLY A 194 3.00 -10.90 -11.23
C GLY A 194 2.78 -11.05 -12.74
N ALA A 195 2.14 -12.15 -13.17
CA ALA A 195 1.92 -12.47 -14.58
C ALA A 195 1.29 -11.34 -15.43
N PRO A 196 0.37 -10.49 -14.92
CA PRO A 196 -0.11 -9.32 -15.66
C PRO A 196 0.97 -8.35 -16.13
N ALA A 197 2.15 -8.35 -15.49
CA ALA A 197 3.30 -7.52 -15.87
C ALA A 197 4.28 -8.22 -16.84
N ALA A 198 3.86 -9.25 -17.58
CA ALA A 198 4.72 -9.97 -18.51
C ALA A 198 5.41 -9.06 -19.56
N SER A 199 4.78 -7.96 -19.96
CA SER A 199 5.39 -6.95 -20.85
C SER A 199 6.62 -6.25 -20.27
N ALA A 200 6.84 -6.34 -18.94
CA ALA A 200 8.00 -5.76 -18.27
C ALA A 200 9.27 -6.63 -18.37
N VAL A 201 9.16 -7.87 -18.85
CA VAL A 201 10.28 -8.83 -18.88
C VAL A 201 11.52 -8.27 -19.58
N PRO A 202 11.45 -7.62 -20.76
CA PRO A 202 12.63 -7.04 -21.38
C PRO A 202 13.33 -5.98 -20.50
N GLY A 203 12.60 -5.01 -19.98
CA GLY A 203 13.16 -3.95 -19.12
C GLY A 203 13.70 -4.51 -17.79
N LEU A 204 13.08 -5.55 -17.23
CA LEU A 204 13.60 -6.24 -16.05
C LEU A 204 14.92 -6.98 -16.34
N ILE A 205 15.08 -7.55 -17.54
CA ILE A 205 16.37 -8.15 -17.98
C ILE A 205 17.43 -7.07 -18.07
N GLU A 206 17.11 -5.88 -18.61
CA GLU A 206 18.04 -4.74 -18.64
C GLU A 206 18.42 -4.29 -17.23
N CYS A 207 17.45 -4.14 -16.33
CA CYS A 207 17.73 -3.83 -14.92
C CYS A 207 18.61 -4.89 -14.26
N LEU A 208 18.43 -6.17 -14.55
CA LEU A 208 19.26 -7.25 -14.03
C LEU A 208 20.72 -7.15 -14.50
N GLY A 209 20.93 -6.73 -15.74
CA GLY A 209 22.26 -6.50 -16.34
C GLY A 209 22.88 -5.15 -16.01
N SER A 210 22.17 -4.23 -15.34
CA SER A 210 22.66 -2.90 -15.02
C SER A 210 23.75 -2.95 -13.92
N GLY A 211 24.68 -1.99 -13.97
CA GLY A 211 25.78 -1.88 -13.02
C GLY A 211 27.14 -2.33 -13.58
N PRO A 212 28.24 -2.01 -12.88
CA PRO A 212 29.56 -2.40 -13.31
C PRO A 212 29.68 -3.93 -13.32
N PRO A 213 30.37 -4.50 -14.33
CA PRO A 213 30.58 -5.95 -14.37
C PRO A 213 31.30 -6.39 -13.10
N ALA A 214 30.79 -7.47 -12.51
CA ALA A 214 31.39 -8.07 -11.33
C ALA A 214 32.82 -8.45 -11.60
N LYS A 215 33.79 -7.94 -10.81
CA LYS A 215 35.16 -8.35 -10.90
C LYS A 215 35.31 -9.77 -10.35
N PRO A 216 35.83 -10.73 -11.15
CA PRO A 216 36.01 -12.09 -10.66
C PRO A 216 36.89 -12.11 -9.39
N GLY A 217 36.43 -12.84 -8.36
CA GLY A 217 37.20 -13.01 -7.12
C GLY A 217 37.10 -11.86 -6.10
N VAL A 218 36.31 -10.82 -6.37
CA VAL A 218 36.05 -9.73 -5.40
C VAL A 218 34.75 -10.05 -4.69
N ALA A 219 34.81 -10.36 -3.39
CA ALA A 219 33.62 -10.51 -2.55
C ALA A 219 32.86 -9.19 -2.47
N ALA A 220 31.52 -9.27 -2.40
CA ALA A 220 30.67 -8.11 -2.14
C ALA A 220 31.13 -7.39 -0.87
N LYS A 221 31.16 -6.04 -0.89
CA LYS A 221 31.49 -5.26 0.31
C LYS A 221 30.43 -5.49 1.38
N PRO A 222 30.82 -5.71 2.64
CA PRO A 222 29.86 -5.77 3.72
C PRO A 222 29.18 -4.41 3.90
N GLY A 223 27.84 -4.40 3.91
CA GLY A 223 27.04 -3.16 4.05
C GLY A 223 25.69 -3.31 3.38
N PRO A 224 24.81 -2.31 3.54
CA PRO A 224 23.55 -2.28 2.83
C PRO A 224 23.79 -2.21 1.31
N PRO A 225 22.94 -2.85 0.48
CA PRO A 225 23.11 -2.84 -0.97
C PRO A 225 23.01 -1.39 -1.50
N THR A 226 23.81 -1.08 -2.51
CA THR A 226 23.66 0.15 -3.28
C THR A 226 22.32 0.17 -4.00
N ALA A 227 21.86 1.35 -4.44
CA ALA A 227 20.61 1.45 -5.20
C ALA A 227 20.65 0.59 -6.48
N GLU A 228 21.81 0.47 -7.12
CA GLU A 228 21.99 -0.38 -8.30
C GLU A 228 21.89 -1.88 -7.96
N GLU A 229 22.53 -2.31 -6.89
CA GLU A 229 22.42 -3.69 -6.41
C GLU A 229 20.99 -4.04 -5.99
N ALA A 230 20.28 -3.10 -5.33
CA ALA A 230 18.88 -3.27 -4.99
C ALA A 230 17.98 -3.38 -6.24
N CYS A 231 18.25 -2.55 -7.26
CA CYS A 231 17.54 -2.62 -8.55
C CYS A 231 17.69 -4.00 -9.20
N ARG A 232 18.92 -4.51 -9.29
CA ARG A 232 19.22 -5.85 -9.83
C ARG A 232 18.54 -6.95 -9.02
N LEU A 233 18.57 -6.86 -7.70
CA LEU A 233 17.93 -7.80 -6.80
C LEU A 233 16.40 -7.83 -7.02
N TYR A 234 15.78 -6.64 -7.07
CA TYR A 234 14.34 -6.54 -7.29
C TYR A 234 13.94 -7.01 -8.69
N ALA A 235 14.77 -6.77 -9.71
CA ALA A 235 14.53 -7.29 -11.05
C ALA A 235 14.52 -8.83 -11.08
N ALA A 236 15.52 -9.49 -10.46
CA ALA A 236 15.55 -10.94 -10.34
C ALA A 236 14.31 -11.50 -9.63
N GLN A 237 13.95 -10.93 -8.46
CA GLN A 237 12.77 -11.32 -7.71
C GLN A 237 11.48 -11.15 -8.51
N SER A 238 11.38 -10.07 -9.28
CA SER A 238 10.19 -9.73 -10.05
C SER A 238 10.02 -10.64 -11.25
N LEU A 239 11.09 -11.00 -11.94
CA LEU A 239 11.07 -12.03 -12.99
C LEU A 239 10.55 -13.37 -12.45
N GLY A 240 11.00 -13.77 -11.26
CA GLY A 240 10.48 -14.97 -10.61
C GLY A 240 8.99 -14.89 -10.30
N ARG A 241 8.50 -13.75 -9.78
CA ARG A 241 7.07 -13.55 -9.45
C ARG A 241 6.18 -13.47 -10.69
N ILE A 242 6.69 -12.95 -11.81
CA ILE A 242 6.00 -13.00 -13.10
C ILE A 242 5.83 -14.47 -13.53
N GLY A 243 6.80 -15.32 -13.19
CA GLY A 243 6.72 -16.75 -13.41
C GLY A 243 6.94 -17.17 -14.86
N PRO A 244 6.24 -18.24 -15.37
CA PRO A 244 6.45 -18.79 -16.70
C PRO A 244 6.45 -17.77 -17.85
N PRO A 245 5.65 -16.68 -17.85
CA PRO A 245 5.74 -15.66 -18.89
C PRO A 245 7.13 -14.96 -18.97
N ALA A 246 7.95 -15.07 -17.93
CA ALA A 246 9.32 -14.53 -17.91
C ALA A 246 10.38 -15.52 -18.44
N ALA A 247 10.02 -16.58 -19.15
CA ALA A 247 10.97 -17.59 -19.66
C ALA A 247 12.11 -16.98 -20.49
N ALA A 248 11.90 -15.88 -21.18
CA ALA A 248 12.94 -15.15 -21.91
C ALA A 248 14.07 -14.63 -21.01
N ALA A 249 13.85 -14.50 -19.70
CA ALA A 249 14.87 -14.06 -18.74
C ALA A 249 15.79 -15.18 -18.25
N LEU A 250 15.50 -16.46 -18.51
CA LEU A 250 16.28 -17.59 -18.01
C LEU A 250 17.78 -17.50 -18.36
N PRO A 251 18.21 -17.11 -19.57
CA PRO A 251 19.63 -16.95 -19.87
C PRO A 251 20.32 -15.92 -18.98
N ALA A 252 19.70 -14.75 -18.77
CA ALA A 252 20.25 -13.68 -17.93
C ALA A 252 20.29 -14.09 -16.46
N LEU A 253 19.23 -14.73 -15.95
CA LEU A 253 19.17 -15.25 -14.58
C LEU A 253 20.24 -16.32 -14.32
N ARG A 254 20.49 -17.22 -15.28
CA ARG A 254 21.54 -18.24 -15.18
C ARG A 254 22.95 -17.62 -15.13
N LEU A 255 23.19 -16.53 -15.86
CA LEU A 255 24.44 -15.77 -15.75
C LEU A 255 24.58 -15.17 -14.34
N THR A 256 23.49 -14.65 -13.79
CA THR A 256 23.43 -14.04 -12.45
C THR A 256 23.72 -15.04 -11.31
N LEU A 257 23.61 -16.34 -11.53
CA LEU A 257 24.02 -17.38 -10.55
C LEU A 257 25.51 -17.34 -10.21
N ARG A 258 26.32 -16.62 -10.98
CA ARG A 258 27.76 -16.41 -10.75
C ARG A 258 28.10 -15.03 -10.19
N ASP A 259 27.08 -14.25 -9.82
CA ASP A 259 27.30 -12.91 -9.27
C ASP A 259 28.02 -12.97 -7.91
N PRO A 260 28.91 -12.01 -7.57
CA PRO A 260 29.55 -11.91 -6.27
C PRO A 260 28.55 -11.76 -5.10
N SER A 261 27.43 -11.09 -5.33
CA SER A 261 26.38 -10.91 -4.32
C SER A 261 25.64 -12.21 -4.07
N GLU A 262 25.73 -12.75 -2.85
CA GLU A 262 24.99 -13.94 -2.46
C GLU A 262 23.46 -13.72 -2.56
N ALA A 263 22.98 -12.56 -2.11
CA ALA A 263 21.57 -12.22 -2.17
C ALA A 263 21.04 -12.24 -3.62
N LEU A 264 21.84 -11.75 -4.58
CA LEU A 264 21.46 -11.75 -5.99
C LEU A 264 21.50 -13.17 -6.59
N ARG A 265 22.51 -13.99 -6.24
CA ARG A 265 22.52 -15.41 -6.65
C ARG A 265 21.30 -16.17 -6.15
N GLN A 266 20.95 -16.01 -4.87
CA GLN A 266 19.77 -16.67 -4.28
C GLN A 266 18.48 -16.21 -4.95
N ALA A 267 18.34 -14.90 -5.22
CA ALA A 267 17.17 -14.37 -5.92
C ALA A 267 17.05 -14.93 -7.35
N ALA A 268 18.18 -15.03 -8.07
CA ALA A 268 18.22 -15.59 -9.42
C ALA A 268 17.86 -17.09 -9.41
N GLU A 269 18.40 -17.86 -8.46
CA GLU A 269 18.08 -19.29 -8.31
C GLU A 269 16.58 -19.49 -8.04
N GLN A 270 16.01 -18.70 -7.14
CA GLN A 270 14.59 -18.75 -6.85
C GLN A 270 13.75 -18.37 -8.08
N ALA A 271 14.15 -17.33 -8.81
CA ALA A 271 13.47 -16.88 -10.02
C ALA A 271 13.47 -17.98 -11.10
N VAL A 272 14.61 -18.62 -11.34
CA VAL A 272 14.72 -19.76 -12.30
C VAL A 272 13.74 -20.86 -11.91
N ARG A 273 13.72 -21.27 -10.63
CA ARG A 273 12.78 -22.29 -10.14
C ARG A 273 11.32 -21.89 -10.38
N MET A 274 10.95 -20.65 -10.08
CA MET A 274 9.58 -20.16 -10.23
C MET A 274 9.14 -20.08 -11.71
N ILE A 275 10.07 -19.79 -12.62
CA ILE A 275 9.81 -19.71 -14.05
C ILE A 275 9.68 -21.09 -14.67
N GLU A 276 10.56 -22.05 -14.28
CA GLU A 276 10.61 -23.40 -14.83
C GLU A 276 9.55 -24.34 -14.25
N THR A 277 9.09 -24.06 -13.02
CA THR A 277 8.06 -24.89 -12.38
C THR A 277 6.70 -24.22 -12.59
N PRO A 278 5.86 -24.72 -13.49
CA PRO A 278 4.50 -24.22 -13.60
C PRO A 278 3.80 -24.41 -12.25
N ALA A 279 3.15 -23.33 -11.76
CA ALA A 279 2.32 -23.43 -10.58
C ALA A 279 1.40 -24.66 -10.74
N ARG A 280 1.52 -25.64 -9.84
CA ARG A 280 0.53 -26.71 -9.78
C ARG A 280 -0.81 -26.00 -9.66
N GLN A 281 -1.62 -26.13 -10.72
CA GLN A 281 -3.01 -25.71 -10.68
C GLN A 281 -3.59 -26.40 -9.46
N SER A 282 -3.81 -25.63 -8.39
CA SER A 282 -4.72 -26.04 -7.34
C SER A 282 -6.08 -26.12 -8.02
N ASN A 283 -6.44 -27.32 -8.39
CA ASN A 283 -7.75 -27.67 -8.91
C ASN A 283 -8.77 -27.34 -7.82
N PRO A 284 -9.93 -26.77 -8.17
CA PRO A 284 -10.95 -26.25 -7.27
C PRO A 284 -11.52 -27.31 -6.30
#